data_c76eb4eea53f411ccec2e96b42881b46
#
_entry.id   c76eb4eea53f411ccec2e96b42881b46
#
_cell.length_a   1.000
_cell.length_b   1.000
_cell.length_c   1.000
_cell.angle_alpha   90.00
_cell.angle_beta   90.00
_cell.angle_gamma   90.00
#
_symmetry.space_group_name_H-M   'P 1'
#
loop_
_entity.id
_entity.type
_entity.pdbx_description
1 polymer ?
#
loop_
_entity_poly.entity_id
_entity_poly.type
_entity_poly.pdbx_seq_one_letter_code
_entity_poly.pdbx_strand_id
1 'polypeptide(L)' 'LVLGGNVGTEGDAYKNYDTISSNVTLTMAADKNYFLAGPITINNNVTFTVAGTGELKII' A
#
# COMPACT_ATOMS: atom_id res chain seq x y z
N LEU A 1 2.66 -8.32 -6.25
CA LEU A 1 2.37 -6.95 -5.88
C LEU A 1 3.41 -6.41 -4.91
N VAL A 2 4.10 -5.40 -5.35
CA VAL A 2 5.22 -4.89 -4.59
C VAL A 2 4.80 -4.32 -3.24
N LEU A 3 3.71 -3.56 -3.25
CA LEU A 3 3.24 -2.94 -2.02
C LEU A 3 2.87 -4.00 -0.99
N GLY A 4 2.18 -5.04 -1.41
CA GLY A 4 1.84 -6.14 -0.51
C GLY A 4 3.08 -6.89 -0.02
N GLY A 5 4.10 -6.99 -0.85
CA GLY A 5 5.35 -7.62 -0.47
C GLY A 5 6.13 -6.84 0.58
N ASN A 6 5.81 -5.56 0.75
CA ASN A 6 6.49 -4.70 1.72
C ASN A 6 5.79 -4.64 3.06
N VAL A 7 4.64 -5.28 3.18
CA VAL A 7 3.90 -5.35 4.43
C VAL A 7 4.32 -6.57 5.20
N GLY A 8 4.50 -6.42 6.48
CA GLY A 8 4.87 -7.53 7.34
C GLY A 8 4.80 -7.15 8.78
N THR A 9 5.43 -7.96 9.62
CA THR A 9 5.49 -7.70 11.04
C THR A 9 6.93 -7.62 11.50
N GLU A 10 7.14 -6.81 12.50
CA GLU A 10 8.43 -6.71 13.15
C GLU A 10 8.16 -6.56 14.65
N GLY A 11 8.60 -7.53 15.43
CA GLY A 11 8.11 -7.65 16.78
C GLY A 11 6.62 -7.95 16.73
N ASP A 12 5.82 -7.17 17.43
CA ASP A 12 4.36 -7.30 17.43
C ASP A 12 3.68 -6.24 16.56
N ALA A 13 4.44 -5.51 15.77
CA ALA A 13 3.91 -4.42 14.96
C ALA A 13 3.81 -4.82 13.49
N TYR A 14 2.80 -4.32 12.81
CA TYR A 14 2.74 -4.37 11.35
C TYR A 14 3.55 -3.21 10.77
N LYS A 15 4.11 -3.43 9.59
CA LYS A 15 4.94 -2.41 8.94
C LYS A 15 4.67 -2.37 7.44
N ASN A 16 4.92 -1.22 6.87
CA ASN A 16 4.98 -1.01 5.42
C ASN A 16 5.94 0.14 5.15
N TYR A 17 6.41 0.24 3.92
CA TYR A 17 7.24 1.37 3.56
C TYR A 17 6.43 2.66 3.63
N ASP A 18 7.08 3.73 4.04
CA ASP A 18 6.47 5.06 4.06
C ASP A 18 6.67 5.81 2.74
N THR A 19 7.45 5.25 1.83
CA THR A 19 7.76 5.91 0.56
C THR A 19 7.56 4.93 -0.58
N ILE A 20 6.77 5.35 -1.55
CA ILE A 20 6.59 4.60 -2.79
C ILE A 20 7.59 5.14 -3.80
N SER A 21 8.61 4.33 -4.12
CA SER A 21 9.75 4.75 -4.93
C SER A 21 9.74 4.18 -6.35
N SER A 22 8.75 3.36 -6.68
CA SER A 22 8.56 2.85 -8.04
C SER A 22 7.08 2.72 -8.31
N ASN A 23 6.72 2.67 -9.59
CA ASN A 23 5.31 2.55 -9.97
C ASN A 23 4.71 1.28 -9.40
N VAL A 24 3.56 1.40 -8.79
CA VAL A 24 2.85 0.29 -8.16
C VAL A 24 1.38 0.35 -8.53
N THR A 25 0.82 -0.79 -8.84
CA THR A 25 -0.63 -0.92 -9.01
C THR A 25 -1.16 -1.87 -7.94
N LEU A 26 -2.05 -1.37 -7.12
CA LEU A 26 -2.76 -2.18 -6.14
C LEU A 26 -4.14 -2.50 -6.69
N THR A 27 -4.36 -3.78 -7.02
CA THR A 27 -5.67 -4.24 -7.46
C THR A 27 -6.37 -4.91 -6.28
N MET A 28 -7.46 -4.32 -5.85
CA MET A 28 -8.17 -4.76 -4.66
C MET A 28 -9.33 -5.67 -5.02
N ALA A 29 -9.44 -6.78 -4.29
CA ALA A 29 -10.60 -7.66 -4.42
C ALA A 29 -11.83 -6.98 -3.82
N ALA A 30 -13.00 -7.28 -4.39
CA ALA A 30 -14.24 -6.61 -4.02
C ALA A 30 -14.68 -6.89 -2.58
N ASP A 31 -14.26 -8.02 -2.04
CA ASP A 31 -14.71 -8.48 -0.73
C ASP A 31 -13.65 -8.29 0.37
N LYS A 32 -12.65 -7.46 0.11
CA LYS A 32 -11.55 -7.27 1.06
C LYS A 32 -11.35 -5.80 1.37
N ASN A 33 -10.89 -5.57 2.57
CA ASN A 33 -10.48 -4.25 3.03
C ASN A 33 -8.97 -4.20 3.13
N TYR A 34 -8.39 -3.08 2.73
CA TYR A 34 -6.95 -2.90 2.71
C TYR A 34 -6.59 -1.65 3.51
N PHE A 35 -5.43 -1.65 4.14
CA PHE A 35 -4.98 -0.46 4.84
C PHE A 35 -3.46 -0.36 4.79
N LEU A 36 -2.99 0.87 4.89
CA LEU A 36 -1.57 1.20 5.04
C LEU A 36 -1.42 2.15 6.21
N ALA A 37 -0.32 1.99 6.93
CA ALA A 37 0.03 2.97 7.95
C ALA A 37 0.70 4.16 7.27
N GLY A 38 0.20 5.34 7.53
CA GLY A 38 0.75 6.58 6.97
C GLY A 38 1.69 7.28 7.95
N PRO A 39 2.25 8.38 7.49
CA PRO A 39 2.07 9.00 6.18
C PRO A 39 2.75 8.23 5.05
N ILE A 40 2.21 8.38 3.85
CA ILE A 40 2.76 7.75 2.65
C ILE A 40 3.22 8.84 1.70
N THR A 41 4.47 8.76 1.26
CA THR A 41 5.06 9.69 0.30
C THR A 41 5.24 8.98 -1.02
N ILE A 42 4.79 9.61 -2.09
CA ILE A 42 4.99 9.11 -3.45
C ILE A 42 6.08 9.98 -4.09
N ASN A 43 7.17 9.35 -4.52
CA ASN A 43 8.29 10.07 -5.11
C ASN A 43 7.91 10.72 -6.44
N ASN A 44 8.72 11.69 -6.87
CA ASN A 44 8.54 12.33 -8.17
C ASN A 44 8.61 11.27 -9.27
N ASN A 45 7.77 11.46 -10.29
CA ASN A 45 7.70 10.58 -11.47
C ASN A 45 7.29 9.14 -11.13
N VAL A 46 6.69 8.94 -9.97
CA VAL A 46 6.17 7.63 -9.54
C VAL A 46 4.66 7.71 -9.49
N THR A 47 4.01 6.65 -9.95
CA THR A 47 2.55 6.54 -9.91
C THR A 47 2.15 5.38 -9.03
N PHE A 48 1.26 5.66 -8.09
CA PHE A 48 0.60 4.64 -7.29
C PHE A 48 -0.85 4.55 -7.76
N THR A 49 -1.19 3.43 -8.37
CA THR A 49 -2.53 3.21 -8.92
C THR A 49 -3.30 2.29 -8.00
N VAL A 50 -4.50 2.71 -7.63
CA VAL A 50 -5.42 1.90 -6.83
C VAL A 50 -6.57 1.51 -7.74
N ALA A 51 -6.76 0.21 -7.93
CA ALA A 51 -7.76 -0.33 -8.82
C ALA A 51 -8.64 -1.34 -8.08
N GLY A 52 -9.78 -1.69 -8.68
CA GLY A 52 -10.69 -2.64 -8.07
C GLY A 52 -11.78 -1.95 -7.27
N THR A 53 -12.63 -2.75 -6.63
CA THR A 53 -13.81 -2.26 -5.93
C THR A 53 -13.70 -2.39 -4.40
N GLY A 54 -12.57 -2.87 -3.90
CA GLY A 54 -12.32 -2.89 -2.46
C GLY A 54 -12.06 -1.50 -1.91
N GLU A 55 -11.75 -1.44 -0.64
CA GLU A 55 -11.48 -0.18 0.04
C GLU A 55 -10.03 -0.17 0.53
N LEU A 56 -9.36 0.94 0.29
CA LEU A 56 -8.03 1.19 0.82
C LEU A 56 -8.08 2.38 1.75
N LYS A 57 -7.57 2.20 2.95
CA LYS A 57 -7.48 3.27 3.93
C LYS A 57 -6.03 3.49 4.32
N ILE A 58 -5.62 4.74 4.39
CA ILE A 58 -4.30 5.12 4.90
C ILE A 58 -4.53 5.77 6.25
N ILE A 59 -3.96 5.15 7.25
CA ILE A 59 -4.18 5.58 8.63
C ILE A 59 -3.12 6.57 9.06
#